data_4d9a3c52e716240bf9b1e66c54340dfb
#
_entry.id   4d9a3c52e716240bf9b1e66c54340dfb
#
_cell.length_a   1.000
_cell.length_b   1.000
_cell.length_c   1.000
_cell.angle_alpha   90.00
_cell.angle_beta   90.00
_cell.angle_gamma   90.00
#
_symmetry.space_group_name_H-M   'P 1'
#
loop_
_entity.id
_entity.type
_entity.pdbx_description
1 polymer ?
#
loop_
_entity_poly.entity_id
_entity_poly.type
_entity_poly.pdbx_seq_one_letter_code
_entity_poly.pdbx_strand_id
1 'polypeptide(L)'
;MTAADAVVQALAESDPELPGFTGPVAVVGALVAASGRVVVEETRLPLFILGELIPPTGVRGSPRLLAEADLDLVGSWIEEFVRHTRMGFGGRTGAEVAAQWLQIGAGAVVWVVDGEPVSLARFGPPAAGVSRVGPVFTPEDRRGHGYGRGRNRRRLAVGVGRRSRRCRAVHRSGQPGVQPALPQARLRTGR
;
A
#
# COMPACT_ATOMS: atom_id res chain seq x y z
N MET A 1 17.66 -2.33 28.71
CA MET A 1 17.11 -2.79 27.41
C MET A 1 15.71 -2.21 27.25
N THR A 2 15.50 -1.37 26.28
CA THR A 2 14.18 -0.77 25.97
C THR A 2 13.34 -1.72 25.12
N ALA A 3 12.05 -1.44 24.97
CA ALA A 3 11.21 -2.22 24.04
C ALA A 3 11.72 -2.13 22.59
N ALA A 4 12.29 -0.99 22.19
CA ALA A 4 12.89 -0.82 20.88
C ALA A 4 14.13 -1.70 20.68
N ASP A 5 14.99 -1.80 21.68
CA ASP A 5 16.17 -2.68 21.63
C ASP A 5 15.75 -4.14 21.42
N ALA A 6 14.77 -4.63 22.19
CA ALA A 6 14.28 -6.00 22.07
C ALA A 6 13.67 -6.30 20.69
N VAL A 7 12.90 -5.36 20.13
CA VAL A 7 12.32 -5.49 18.79
C VAL A 7 13.41 -5.51 17.72
N VAL A 8 14.40 -4.61 17.81
CA VAL A 8 15.50 -4.55 16.83
C VAL A 8 16.33 -5.81 16.89
N GLN A 9 16.63 -6.34 18.07
CA GLN A 9 17.34 -7.60 18.23
C GLN A 9 16.58 -8.77 17.59
N ALA A 10 15.30 -8.93 17.86
CA ALA A 10 14.48 -9.99 17.26
C ALA A 10 14.39 -9.87 15.74
N LEU A 11 14.30 -8.65 15.21
CA LEU A 11 14.29 -8.41 13.76
C LEU A 11 15.64 -8.73 13.13
N ALA A 12 16.75 -8.37 13.76
CA ALA A 12 18.09 -8.67 13.26
C ALA A 12 18.40 -10.17 13.23
N GLU A 13 17.84 -10.94 14.17
CA GLU A 13 17.93 -12.41 14.19
C GLU A 13 17.11 -13.03 13.04
N SER A 14 15.96 -12.43 12.69
CA SER A 14 15.06 -12.95 11.66
C SER A 14 15.45 -12.51 10.24
N ASP A 15 15.95 -11.29 10.09
CA ASP A 15 16.34 -10.67 8.81
C ASP A 15 17.52 -9.68 9.04
N PRO A 16 18.77 -10.18 9.00
CA PRO A 16 19.97 -9.34 9.17
C PRO A 16 20.09 -8.22 8.13
N GLU A 17 19.52 -8.42 6.94
CA GLU A 17 19.55 -7.49 5.81
C GLU A 17 18.33 -6.55 5.79
N LEU A 18 17.54 -6.50 6.87
CA LEU A 18 16.34 -5.66 6.97
C LEU A 18 16.60 -4.25 6.43
N PRO A 19 15.91 -3.82 5.35
CA PRO A 19 16.26 -2.58 4.63
C PRO A 19 15.82 -1.32 5.37
N GLY A 20 14.93 -1.43 6.37
CA GLY A 20 14.46 -0.25 7.12
C GLY A 20 13.16 -0.47 7.88
N PHE A 21 12.67 0.61 8.47
CA PHE A 21 11.45 0.61 9.28
C PHE A 21 10.39 1.51 8.67
N THR A 22 9.13 1.13 8.83
CA THR A 22 7.95 1.94 8.45
C THR A 22 6.96 1.96 9.59
N GLY A 23 6.55 3.15 10.02
CA GLY A 23 5.59 3.29 11.11
C GLY A 23 5.38 4.72 11.59
N PRO A 24 4.78 4.93 12.77
CA PRO A 24 4.68 6.24 13.39
C PRO A 24 6.06 6.85 13.64
N VAL A 25 6.18 8.18 13.47
CA VAL A 25 7.47 8.91 13.58
C VAL A 25 8.25 8.54 14.84
N ALA A 26 7.59 8.59 16.00
CA ALA A 26 8.23 8.29 17.28
C ALA A 26 8.71 6.82 17.36
N VAL A 27 7.93 5.89 16.82
CA VAL A 27 8.29 4.45 16.82
C VAL A 27 9.47 4.20 15.90
N VAL A 28 9.43 4.72 14.66
CA VAL A 28 10.54 4.59 13.71
C VAL A 28 11.80 5.23 14.27
N GLY A 29 11.70 6.43 14.86
CA GLY A 29 12.84 7.09 15.49
C GLY A 29 13.47 6.26 16.61
N ALA A 30 12.66 5.62 17.46
CA ALA A 30 13.16 4.75 18.53
C ALA A 30 13.84 3.48 17.96
N LEU A 31 13.26 2.85 16.93
CA LEU A 31 13.86 1.66 16.29
C LEU A 31 15.16 2.00 15.55
N VAL A 32 15.21 3.14 14.87
CA VAL A 32 16.44 3.63 14.23
C VAL A 32 17.52 3.86 15.26
N ALA A 33 17.22 4.56 16.37
CA ALA A 33 18.18 4.80 17.45
C ALA A 33 18.70 3.49 18.06
N ALA A 34 17.81 2.53 18.34
CA ALA A 34 18.17 1.22 18.87
C ALA A 34 18.99 0.38 17.89
N SER A 35 18.80 0.53 16.59
CA SER A 35 19.50 -0.26 15.58
C SER A 35 20.98 0.12 15.42
N GLY A 36 21.39 1.30 15.86
CA GLY A 36 22.73 1.86 15.64
C GLY A 36 23.11 2.05 14.16
N ARG A 37 22.16 1.91 13.23
CA ARG A 37 22.39 1.99 11.79
C ARG A 37 22.20 3.42 11.29
N VAL A 38 22.93 3.76 10.23
CA VAL A 38 22.82 5.07 9.59
C VAL A 38 21.60 5.15 8.70
N VAL A 39 20.80 6.19 8.85
CA VAL A 39 19.67 6.49 7.94
C VAL A 39 20.23 7.06 6.64
N VAL A 40 19.97 6.39 5.55
CA VAL A 40 20.39 6.82 4.19
C VAL A 40 19.26 7.46 3.40
N GLU A 41 18.02 7.15 3.76
CA GLU A 41 16.84 7.74 3.13
C GLU A 41 15.68 7.79 4.14
N GLU A 42 15.02 8.94 4.24
CA GLU A 42 13.79 9.11 4.99
C GLU A 42 12.68 9.60 4.05
N THR A 43 11.56 8.90 4.04
CA THR A 43 10.38 9.31 3.26
C THR A 43 9.17 9.44 4.18
N ARG A 44 8.50 10.59 4.14
CA ARG A 44 7.26 10.81 4.87
C ARG A 44 6.06 10.38 4.02
N LEU A 45 5.28 9.45 4.54
CA LEU A 45 4.07 8.94 3.90
C LEU A 45 2.84 9.42 4.69
N PRO A 46 2.00 10.30 4.12
CA PRO A 46 0.75 10.68 4.78
C PRO A 46 -0.19 9.48 4.86
N LEU A 47 -0.75 9.27 6.05
CA LEU A 47 -1.78 8.26 6.29
C LEU A 47 -3.14 8.94 6.36
N PHE A 48 -4.03 8.56 5.45
CA PHE A 48 -5.39 9.06 5.41
C PHE A 48 -6.35 8.05 6.03
N ILE A 49 -7.30 8.54 6.78
CA ILE A 49 -8.42 7.73 7.26
C ILE A 49 -9.62 8.15 6.43
N LEU A 50 -10.28 7.18 5.79
CA LEU A 50 -11.53 7.43 5.11
C LEU A 50 -12.61 7.73 6.17
N GLY A 51 -13.18 8.92 6.07
CA GLY A 51 -14.40 9.28 6.79
C GLY A 51 -15.64 8.74 6.07
N GLU A 52 -16.44 9.63 5.54
CA GLU A 52 -17.58 9.25 4.70
C GLU A 52 -17.12 8.94 3.27
N LEU A 53 -17.59 7.82 2.72
CA LEU A 53 -17.35 7.47 1.34
C LEU A 53 -18.31 8.21 0.42
N ILE A 54 -17.82 9.19 -0.31
CA ILE A 54 -18.56 9.84 -1.40
C ILE A 54 -18.23 9.13 -2.71
N PRO A 55 -19.17 8.34 -3.27
CA PRO A 55 -18.91 7.64 -4.51
C PRO A 55 -18.75 8.63 -5.68
N PRO A 56 -17.74 8.45 -6.56
CA PRO A 56 -17.64 9.27 -7.75
C PRO A 56 -18.81 9.00 -8.70
N THR A 57 -19.32 10.06 -9.31
CA THR A 57 -20.31 10.01 -10.39
C THR A 57 -19.64 10.22 -11.75
N GLY A 58 -20.22 9.67 -12.81
CA GLY A 58 -19.75 9.92 -14.18
C GLY A 58 -18.46 9.21 -14.59
N VAL A 59 -17.91 8.32 -13.77
CA VAL A 59 -16.74 7.52 -14.14
C VAL A 59 -17.18 6.33 -14.98
N ARG A 60 -16.75 6.28 -16.25
CA ARG A 60 -17.03 5.17 -17.17
C ARG A 60 -16.42 3.86 -16.66
N GLY A 61 -17.13 2.74 -16.84
CA GLY A 61 -16.66 1.42 -16.45
C GLY A 61 -17.20 0.94 -15.11
N SER A 62 -16.72 -0.20 -14.67
CA SER A 62 -17.16 -0.86 -13.43
C SER A 62 -16.03 -1.59 -12.71
N PRO A 63 -16.11 -1.74 -11.37
CA PRO A 63 -15.13 -2.50 -10.62
C PRO A 63 -15.47 -4.00 -10.64
N ARG A 64 -14.45 -4.85 -10.78
CA ARG A 64 -14.53 -6.28 -10.49
C ARG A 64 -13.36 -6.74 -9.63
N LEU A 65 -13.47 -7.91 -9.04
CA LEU A 65 -12.36 -8.51 -8.33
C LEU A 65 -11.25 -8.92 -9.32
N LEU A 66 -10.02 -8.92 -8.82
CA LEU A 66 -8.88 -9.52 -9.50
C LEU A 66 -9.21 -10.99 -9.81
N ALA A 67 -8.93 -11.41 -11.02
CA ALA A 67 -9.05 -12.79 -11.48
C ALA A 67 -7.68 -13.32 -11.91
N GLU A 68 -7.57 -14.61 -12.09
CA GLU A 68 -6.33 -15.28 -12.52
C GLU A 68 -5.85 -14.75 -13.88
N ALA A 69 -6.76 -14.50 -14.80
CA ALA A 69 -6.44 -13.92 -16.10
C ALA A 69 -5.83 -12.51 -16.06
N ASP A 70 -5.88 -11.84 -14.92
CA ASP A 70 -5.29 -10.50 -14.75
C ASP A 70 -3.85 -10.53 -14.21
N LEU A 71 -3.32 -11.68 -13.81
CA LEU A 71 -2.10 -11.78 -13.03
C LEU A 71 -0.90 -11.16 -13.75
N ASP A 72 -0.72 -11.43 -15.04
CA ASP A 72 0.40 -10.91 -15.82
C ASP A 72 0.31 -9.39 -15.96
N LEU A 73 -0.87 -8.87 -16.29
CA LEU A 73 -1.11 -7.45 -16.43
C LEU A 73 -0.92 -6.72 -15.09
N VAL A 74 -1.51 -7.26 -14.03
CA VAL A 74 -1.40 -6.66 -12.69
C VAL A 74 0.03 -6.80 -12.16
N GLY A 75 0.72 -7.88 -12.46
CA GLY A 75 2.14 -8.06 -12.16
C GLY A 75 2.99 -6.95 -12.77
N SER A 76 2.81 -6.66 -14.06
CA SER A 76 3.51 -5.57 -14.72
C SER A 76 3.20 -4.19 -14.11
N TRP A 77 1.96 -3.96 -13.70
CA TRP A 77 1.56 -2.72 -13.01
C TRP A 77 2.16 -2.58 -11.61
N ILE A 78 2.36 -3.69 -10.90
CA ILE A 78 3.04 -3.70 -9.60
C ILE A 78 4.51 -3.32 -9.79
N GLU A 79 5.18 -3.84 -10.79
CA GLU A 79 6.57 -3.48 -11.09
C GLU A 79 6.70 -2.02 -11.50
N GLU A 80 5.79 -1.52 -12.30
CA GLU A 80 5.75 -0.10 -12.65
C GLU A 80 5.49 0.77 -11.42
N PHE A 81 4.59 0.36 -10.53
CA PHE A 81 4.36 1.03 -9.25
C PHE A 81 5.62 1.08 -8.40
N VAL A 82 6.36 -0.03 -8.29
CA VAL A 82 7.64 -0.11 -7.55
C VAL A 82 8.67 0.84 -8.14
N ARG A 83 8.82 0.88 -9.47
CA ARG A 83 9.72 1.81 -10.15
C ARG A 83 9.40 3.27 -9.84
N HIS A 84 8.13 3.65 -9.86
CA HIS A 84 7.71 5.03 -9.61
C HIS A 84 7.79 5.45 -8.14
N THR A 85 7.53 4.52 -7.22
CA THR A 85 7.43 4.85 -5.80
C THR A 85 8.65 4.45 -4.98
N ARG A 86 9.53 3.61 -5.56
CA ARG A 86 10.62 2.94 -4.85
C ARG A 86 10.16 2.12 -3.64
N MET A 87 8.88 1.76 -3.60
CA MET A 87 8.28 0.95 -2.54
C MET A 87 8.23 -0.51 -3.00
N GLY A 88 9.21 -1.30 -2.61
CA GLY A 88 9.29 -2.72 -2.97
C GLY A 88 8.39 -3.62 -2.11
N PHE A 89 8.27 -4.86 -2.54
CA PHE A 89 7.52 -5.94 -1.86
C PHE A 89 8.45 -7.04 -1.36
N GLY A 90 9.60 -6.67 -0.77
CA GLY A 90 10.55 -7.64 -0.20
C GLY A 90 11.25 -8.52 -1.26
N GLY A 91 11.69 -7.92 -2.37
CA GLY A 91 12.40 -8.63 -3.43
C GLY A 91 11.55 -9.50 -4.36
N ARG A 92 10.25 -9.61 -4.11
CA ARG A 92 9.32 -10.38 -4.95
C ARG A 92 9.00 -9.66 -6.26
N THR A 93 8.82 -10.45 -7.31
CA THR A 93 8.33 -9.98 -8.61
C THR A 93 6.87 -9.50 -8.53
N GLY A 94 6.46 -8.69 -9.48
CA GLY A 94 5.07 -8.23 -9.57
C GLY A 94 4.08 -9.39 -9.74
N ALA A 95 4.44 -10.42 -10.50
CA ALA A 95 3.63 -11.62 -10.70
C ALA A 95 3.43 -12.41 -9.39
N GLU A 96 4.49 -12.63 -8.62
CA GLU A 96 4.41 -13.29 -7.31
C GLU A 96 3.53 -12.52 -6.32
N VAL A 97 3.63 -11.19 -6.34
CA VAL A 97 2.80 -10.34 -5.49
C VAL A 97 1.33 -10.38 -5.92
N ALA A 98 1.04 -10.36 -7.22
CA ALA A 98 -0.32 -10.47 -7.75
C ALA A 98 -0.95 -11.82 -7.40
N ALA A 99 -0.22 -12.92 -7.60
CA ALA A 99 -0.65 -14.27 -7.24
C ALA A 99 -0.94 -14.40 -5.73
N GLN A 100 -0.07 -13.84 -4.89
CA GLN A 100 -0.29 -13.82 -3.45
C GLN A 100 -1.57 -13.07 -3.07
N TRP A 101 -1.88 -11.93 -3.71
CA TRP A 101 -3.11 -11.21 -3.41
C TRP A 101 -4.37 -12.01 -3.75
N LEU A 102 -4.31 -12.82 -4.80
CA LEU A 102 -5.40 -13.72 -5.18
C LEU A 102 -5.58 -14.83 -4.12
N GLN A 103 -4.48 -15.48 -3.71
CA GLN A 103 -4.48 -16.62 -2.77
C GLN A 103 -4.96 -16.24 -1.37
N ILE A 104 -4.43 -15.16 -0.80
CA ILE A 104 -4.75 -14.80 0.62
C ILE A 104 -6.09 -14.09 0.77
N GLY A 105 -6.90 -13.96 -0.30
CA GLY A 105 -8.16 -13.23 -0.27
C GLY A 105 -7.99 -11.74 0.09
N ALA A 106 -6.75 -11.25 0.12
CA ALA A 106 -6.46 -9.82 0.21
C ALA A 106 -6.93 -9.20 -1.10
N GLY A 107 -8.15 -8.69 -1.07
CA GLY A 107 -8.84 -8.34 -2.27
C GLY A 107 -8.13 -7.25 -3.06
N ALA A 108 -7.84 -7.55 -4.30
CA ALA A 108 -7.55 -6.55 -5.30
C ALA A 108 -8.78 -6.34 -6.19
N VAL A 109 -9.02 -5.11 -6.59
CA VAL A 109 -10.09 -4.71 -7.48
C VAL A 109 -9.48 -4.05 -8.69
N VAL A 110 -9.85 -4.49 -9.86
CA VAL A 110 -9.57 -3.81 -11.13
C VAL A 110 -10.77 -3.00 -11.57
N TRP A 111 -10.54 -1.84 -12.15
CA TRP A 111 -11.55 -1.05 -12.85
C TRP A 111 -11.52 -1.43 -14.32
N VAL A 112 -12.68 -1.76 -14.89
CA VAL A 112 -12.80 -2.26 -16.25
C VAL A 112 -13.60 -1.27 -17.07
N VAL A 113 -13.10 -0.92 -18.25
CA VAL A 113 -13.76 -0.10 -19.27
C VAL A 113 -13.73 -0.88 -20.58
N ASP A 114 -14.89 -1.06 -21.19
CA ASP A 114 -15.04 -1.80 -22.47
C ASP A 114 -14.37 -3.19 -22.45
N GLY A 115 -14.45 -3.89 -21.34
CA GLY A 115 -13.82 -5.20 -21.15
C GLY A 115 -12.37 -5.17 -20.68
N GLU A 116 -11.67 -4.04 -20.79
CA GLU A 116 -10.25 -3.89 -20.49
C GLU A 116 -10.02 -3.39 -19.05
N PRO A 117 -9.15 -4.03 -18.26
CA PRO A 117 -8.68 -3.48 -16.99
C PRO A 117 -7.87 -2.20 -17.24
N VAL A 118 -8.22 -1.12 -16.56
CA VAL A 118 -7.56 0.19 -16.72
C VAL A 118 -6.96 0.73 -15.44
N SER A 119 -7.18 0.07 -14.31
CA SER A 119 -6.71 0.56 -13.03
C SER A 119 -6.87 -0.48 -11.93
N LEU A 120 -6.02 -0.41 -10.89
CA LEU A 120 -5.92 -1.36 -9.79
C LEU A 120 -6.02 -0.66 -8.44
N ALA A 121 -6.71 -1.29 -7.48
CA ALA A 121 -6.59 -0.98 -6.06
C ALA A 121 -6.59 -2.26 -5.22
N ARG A 122 -5.64 -2.38 -4.29
CA ARG A 122 -5.58 -3.47 -3.33
C ARG A 122 -6.17 -3.05 -2.00
N PHE A 123 -6.78 -4.02 -1.30
CA PHE A 123 -7.30 -3.88 0.06
C PHE A 123 -6.70 -4.99 0.92
N GLY A 124 -6.00 -4.61 1.97
CA GLY A 124 -5.50 -5.57 2.96
C GLY A 124 -6.65 -6.20 3.76
N PRO A 125 -6.44 -7.39 4.34
CA PRO A 125 -7.39 -7.96 5.28
C PRO A 125 -7.57 -7.00 6.48
N PRO A 126 -8.76 -6.98 7.10
CA PRO A 126 -8.99 -6.14 8.27
C PRO A 126 -8.09 -6.58 9.44
N ALA A 127 -7.35 -5.63 10.02
CA ALA A 127 -6.61 -5.81 11.26
C ALA A 127 -7.09 -4.78 12.28
N ALA A 128 -7.45 -5.22 13.48
CA ALA A 128 -8.00 -4.36 14.52
C ALA A 128 -9.17 -3.46 14.05
N GLY A 129 -10.04 -3.97 13.19
CA GLY A 129 -11.17 -3.23 12.62
C GLY A 129 -10.81 -2.21 11.53
N VAL A 130 -9.58 -2.23 11.01
CA VAL A 130 -9.10 -1.32 9.97
C VAL A 130 -8.61 -2.12 8.76
N SER A 131 -9.06 -1.75 7.56
CA SER A 131 -8.50 -2.22 6.29
C SER A 131 -7.61 -1.16 5.68
N ARG A 132 -6.43 -1.56 5.21
CA ARG A 132 -5.52 -0.69 4.48
C ARG A 132 -5.81 -0.75 2.99
N VAL A 133 -5.92 0.42 2.35
CA VAL A 133 -6.01 0.55 0.89
C VAL A 133 -4.63 0.89 0.35
N GLY A 134 -4.14 0.10 -0.58
CA GLY A 134 -2.87 0.33 -1.29
C GLY A 134 -2.15 -0.98 -1.66
N PRO A 135 -1.45 -0.97 -2.78
CA PRO A 135 -1.30 0.12 -3.75
C PRO A 135 -2.57 0.47 -4.50
N VAL A 136 -2.62 1.69 -5.00
CA VAL A 136 -3.60 2.17 -5.97
C VAL A 136 -2.81 2.61 -7.20
N PHE A 137 -3.08 1.99 -8.35
CA PHE A 137 -2.31 2.23 -9.56
C PHE A 137 -3.22 2.44 -10.77
N THR A 138 -2.85 3.38 -11.62
CA THR A 138 -3.42 3.62 -12.94
C THR A 138 -2.24 3.88 -13.88
N PRO A 139 -2.08 3.10 -14.96
CA PRO A 139 -1.08 3.34 -16.00
C PRO A 139 -1.15 4.78 -16.51
N GLU A 140 -0.05 5.31 -16.97
CA GLU A 140 0.07 6.73 -17.33
C GLU A 140 -0.89 7.13 -18.43
N ASP A 141 -1.01 6.31 -19.48
CA ASP A 141 -1.92 6.46 -20.60
C ASP A 141 -3.41 6.40 -20.24
N ARG A 142 -3.73 5.92 -19.03
CA ARG A 142 -5.09 5.76 -18.51
C ARG A 142 -5.43 6.75 -17.38
N ARG A 143 -4.54 7.69 -17.07
CA ARG A 143 -4.77 8.71 -16.03
C ARG A 143 -5.74 9.80 -16.50
N GLY A 144 -6.21 10.63 -15.58
CA GLY A 144 -7.11 11.76 -15.89
C GLY A 144 -8.60 11.39 -15.94
N HIS A 145 -8.98 10.14 -16.10
CA HIS A 145 -10.37 9.66 -16.26
C HIS A 145 -11.09 9.37 -14.94
N GLY A 146 -10.46 9.60 -13.79
CA GLY A 146 -11.07 9.38 -12.48
C GLY A 146 -11.13 7.91 -12.03
N TYR A 147 -10.53 6.97 -12.75
CA TYR A 147 -10.57 5.53 -12.43
C TYR A 147 -10.07 5.21 -11.03
N GLY A 148 -9.08 5.97 -10.53
CA GLY A 148 -8.59 5.85 -9.15
C GLY A 148 -9.64 6.09 -8.08
N ARG A 149 -10.63 6.92 -8.34
CA ARG A 149 -11.74 7.22 -7.43
C ARG A 149 -12.83 6.14 -7.49
N GLY A 150 -13.13 5.62 -8.69
CA GLY A 150 -14.18 4.63 -8.92
C GLY A 150 -13.94 3.29 -8.23
N ARG A 151 -12.70 2.82 -8.17
CA ARG A 151 -12.33 1.50 -7.62
C ARG A 151 -12.66 1.31 -6.15
N ASN A 152 -12.62 2.37 -5.37
CA ASN A 152 -12.82 2.29 -3.92
C ASN A 152 -14.27 2.01 -3.53
N ARG A 153 -15.23 2.25 -4.43
CA ARG A 153 -16.67 2.17 -4.14
C ARG A 153 -17.14 0.79 -3.67
N ARG A 154 -16.79 -0.27 -4.41
CA ARG A 154 -17.37 -1.61 -4.16
C ARG A 154 -16.74 -2.32 -2.97
N ARG A 155 -15.43 -2.18 -2.78
CA ARG A 155 -14.71 -2.82 -1.68
C ARG A 155 -14.81 -2.08 -0.37
N LEU A 156 -14.87 -0.76 -0.40
CA LEU A 156 -15.18 0.03 0.80
C LEU A 156 -16.59 -0.28 1.29
N ALA A 157 -17.56 -0.42 0.40
CA ALA A 157 -18.92 -0.86 0.75
C ALA A 157 -18.96 -2.31 1.29
N VAL A 158 -18.18 -3.23 0.71
CA VAL A 158 -18.10 -4.64 1.16
C VAL A 158 -17.24 -4.81 2.41
N GLY A 159 -16.13 -4.07 2.53
CA GLY A 159 -15.22 -4.14 3.69
C GLY A 159 -15.82 -3.46 4.93
N VAL A 160 -16.52 -2.36 4.77
CA VAL A 160 -17.23 -1.67 5.86
C VAL A 160 -18.45 -2.47 6.33
N GLY A 161 -19.13 -3.20 5.41
CA GLY A 161 -20.33 -3.99 5.76
C GLY A 161 -20.06 -5.28 6.55
N ARG A 162 -18.84 -5.81 6.55
CA ARG A 162 -18.59 -7.14 7.15
C ARG A 162 -17.72 -7.20 8.40
N ARG A 163 -16.92 -6.20 8.78
CA ARG A 163 -16.14 -6.16 10.05
C ARG A 163 -15.14 -4.99 10.17
N SER A 164 -15.05 -4.10 9.18
CA SER A 164 -14.11 -2.97 9.27
C SER A 164 -14.85 -1.68 9.55
N ARG A 165 -14.61 -1.07 10.71
CA ARG A 165 -15.22 0.21 11.09
C ARG A 165 -14.48 1.42 10.49
N ARG A 166 -13.31 1.24 9.90
CA ARG A 166 -12.49 2.31 9.31
C ARG A 166 -11.59 1.78 8.19
N CYS A 167 -11.43 2.54 7.12
CA CYS A 167 -10.45 2.28 6.08
C CYS A 167 -9.33 3.30 6.15
N ARG A 168 -8.08 2.85 5.94
CA ARG A 168 -6.91 3.71 5.86
C ARG A 168 -6.28 3.61 4.48
N ALA A 169 -6.00 4.76 3.85
CA ALA A 169 -5.28 4.84 2.60
C ALA A 169 -3.91 5.47 2.83
N VAL A 170 -2.88 4.94 2.19
CA VAL A 170 -1.53 5.53 2.20
C VAL A 170 -1.31 6.18 0.84
N HIS A 171 -0.98 7.46 0.82
CA HIS A 171 -0.73 8.22 -0.39
C HIS A 171 0.61 8.95 -0.30
N ARG A 172 1.30 9.07 -1.42
CA ARG A 172 2.50 9.93 -1.52
C ARG A 172 2.07 11.37 -1.76
N SER A 173 2.61 12.29 -1.01
CA SER A 173 2.21 13.70 -1.00
C SER A 173 2.46 14.43 -2.31
N GLY A 174 1.49 15.21 -2.74
CA GLY A 174 1.51 16.11 -3.90
C GLY A 174 0.24 16.93 -4.06
N GLN A 175 -0.74 16.83 -3.12
CA GLN A 175 -1.96 17.64 -3.18
C GLN A 175 -2.21 18.40 -1.87
N PRO A 176 -2.66 19.66 -1.94
CA PRO A 176 -2.92 20.47 -0.75
C PRO A 176 -4.19 20.01 -0.01
N GLY A 177 -4.13 20.00 1.31
CA GLY A 177 -5.30 19.79 2.19
C GLY A 177 -5.28 18.56 3.10
N VAL A 178 -4.15 17.91 3.33
CA VAL A 178 -4.08 16.65 4.05
C VAL A 178 -3.13 16.67 5.24
N GLN A 179 -3.58 16.09 6.36
CA GLN A 179 -2.83 16.00 7.63
C GLN A 179 -1.65 15.02 7.62
N PRO A 180 -0.68 15.17 8.58
CA PRO A 180 0.70 14.72 8.41
C PRO A 180 0.98 13.22 8.53
N ALA A 181 2.05 12.86 7.98
CA ALA A 181 2.66 11.64 7.49
C ALA A 181 3.28 10.70 8.53
N LEU A 182 3.43 9.43 8.14
CA LEU A 182 4.32 8.45 8.78
C LEU A 182 5.66 8.42 8.04
N PRO A 183 6.83 8.50 8.70
CA PRO A 183 8.11 8.34 8.07
C PRO A 183 8.42 6.88 7.73
N GLN A 184 9.14 6.69 6.63
CA GLN A 184 9.89 5.49 6.32
C GLN A 184 11.38 5.82 6.43
N ALA A 185 12.15 5.00 7.11
CA ALA A 185 13.60 5.12 7.18
C ALA A 185 14.24 3.89 6.53
N ARG A 186 15.11 4.11 5.55
CA ARG A 186 16.02 3.07 5.02
C ARG A 186 17.36 3.14 5.75
N LEU A 187 17.91 1.98 6.08
CA LEU A 187 19.11 1.85 6.89
C LEU A 187 20.25 1.22 6.07
N ARG A 188 21.47 1.64 6.35
CA ARG A 188 22.69 0.98 5.88
C ARG A 188 23.49 0.43 7.07
N THR A 189 24.08 -0.74 6.89
CA THR A 189 25.13 -1.22 7.78
C THR A 189 26.36 -0.36 7.54
N GLY A 190 26.76 0.43 8.54
CA GLY A 190 28.08 1.06 8.52
C GLY A 190 29.15 -0.04 8.59
N ARG A 191 30.16 0.04 7.71
CA ARG A 191 31.44 -0.63 7.92
C ARG A 191 32.28 0.21 8.88
#